data_4d1692cab4be7adb537a03d97b185621
#
_entry.id   4d1692cab4be7adb537a03d97b185621
#
_cell.length_a   1.000
_cell.length_b   1.000
_cell.length_c   1.000
_cell.angle_alpha   90.00
_cell.angle_beta   90.00
_cell.angle_gamma   90.00
#
_symmetry.space_group_name_H-M   'P 1'
#
loop_
_entity.id
_entity.type
_entity.pdbx_description
1 polymer ?
#
loop_
_entity_poly.entity_id
_entity_poly.type
_entity_poly.pdbx_seq_one_letter_code
_entity_poly.pdbx_strand_id
1 'polypeptide(L)'
;MGEVQLEILQSVIERRFGLKVTFDEGGILYKETISARVEGVGHYEPLRHYAEVHLLLEPGEPGSGVVLASDCREDELAINWQRLILTHLAEKSHLGTLTGSPLTDVRITLRSGRAHPKHTEGGDFRQATYRAVRQGLRTAAASGGAVLLEPWYEFTLRLPQEAVGRALADMPRLSAEFAPPETEGETAVIRGRAPVSELRVYARELAAYTKGRGQLSCLPGGYAKCHNAEAVIAAAGYDADADTANTADSVFCAHGAGFVVHWDEVPEHMHLPSVLERERRISREPEEARVERAAAYRNMLATDKELMAIFERTYGPVRRDPVQAMRPARRPESPNLRRAPAKRSPDGPEHLLVDGYNVIFAWDSLREIANGNLDAARQRLMDILCNYAGYRQIVPILVFDAYKVKGGEREVEKYHNLYVVYTKEAETADMYIEKATHEIAKKYTTRVVTSDTTEQLIILGNGAMRVSSQNFEEEVRAVEEEIRRYLGSQGK
;
A
#
# COMPACT_ATOMS: atom_id res chain seq x y z
N MET A 1 -10.35 31.04 2.02
CA MET A 1 -10.18 32.10 3.04
C MET A 1 -10.09 33.44 2.33
N GLY A 2 -10.79 34.48 2.80
CA GLY A 2 -10.66 35.82 2.23
C GLY A 2 -9.42 36.55 2.76
N GLU A 3 -8.96 37.57 2.04
CA GLU A 3 -7.76 38.39 2.41
C GLU A 3 -7.81 38.88 3.87
N VAL A 4 -8.96 39.41 4.28
CA VAL A 4 -9.17 39.90 5.67
C VAL A 4 -8.98 38.78 6.72
N GLN A 5 -9.36 37.53 6.40
CA GLN A 5 -9.16 36.42 7.32
C GLN A 5 -7.67 36.03 7.43
N LEU A 6 -6.91 36.16 6.35
CA LEU A 6 -5.46 35.94 6.36
C LEU A 6 -4.73 37.01 7.18
N GLU A 7 -5.11 38.27 7.04
CA GLU A 7 -4.56 39.38 7.85
C GLU A 7 -4.86 39.21 9.34
N ILE A 8 -6.09 38.78 9.67
CA ILE A 8 -6.48 38.50 11.06
C ILE A 8 -5.64 37.31 11.58
N LEU A 9 -5.49 36.26 10.80
CA LEU A 9 -4.70 35.07 11.17
C LEU A 9 -3.22 35.42 11.37
N GLN A 10 -2.64 36.23 10.49
CA GLN A 10 -1.28 36.74 10.63
C GLN A 10 -1.10 37.50 11.95
N SER A 11 -2.02 38.44 12.26
CA SER A 11 -2.01 39.20 13.50
C SER A 11 -2.18 38.33 14.76
N VAL A 12 -3.00 37.28 14.68
CA VAL A 12 -3.20 36.30 15.78
C VAL A 12 -1.94 35.46 16.01
N ILE A 13 -1.29 34.99 14.93
CA ILE A 13 -0.03 34.20 15.01
C ILE A 13 1.06 35.08 15.64
N GLU A 14 1.24 36.29 15.17
CA GLU A 14 2.25 37.24 15.73
C GLU A 14 2.01 37.53 17.22
N ARG A 15 0.75 37.80 17.62
CA ARG A 15 0.41 38.09 19.03
C ARG A 15 0.54 36.87 19.95
N ARG A 16 0.18 35.63 19.48
CA ARG A 16 0.16 34.45 20.34
C ARG A 16 1.50 33.73 20.39
N PHE A 17 2.25 33.73 19.29
CA PHE A 17 3.44 32.92 19.15
C PHE A 17 4.71 33.73 18.89
N GLY A 18 4.61 35.04 18.71
CA GLY A 18 5.74 35.91 18.41
C GLY A 18 6.37 35.67 17.04
N LEU A 19 5.66 34.96 16.15
CA LEU A 19 6.14 34.61 14.83
C LEU A 19 5.61 35.56 13.78
N LYS A 20 6.51 36.15 13.01
CA LYS A 20 6.13 36.92 11.81
C LYS A 20 5.97 35.97 10.64
N VAL A 21 4.76 35.84 10.15
CA VAL A 21 4.40 35.02 8.98
C VAL A 21 3.93 35.91 7.85
N THR A 22 4.19 35.51 6.62
CA THR A 22 3.62 36.17 5.43
C THR A 22 2.81 35.12 4.68
N PHE A 23 1.64 35.52 4.18
CA PHE A 23 0.83 34.73 3.29
C PHE A 23 1.06 35.19 1.86
N ASP A 24 1.49 34.31 1.00
CA ASP A 24 1.57 34.54 -0.44
C ASP A 24 0.30 34.03 -1.15
N GLU A 25 0.26 34.17 -2.47
CA GLU A 25 -0.86 33.62 -3.25
C GLU A 25 -0.92 32.08 -3.24
N GLY A 26 0.09 31.40 -2.71
CA GLY A 26 0.25 29.96 -2.68
C GLY A 26 0.33 29.34 -4.09
N GLY A 27 0.95 28.19 -4.22
CA GLY A 27 1.04 27.43 -5.46
C GLY A 27 -0.15 26.50 -5.67
N ILE A 28 -0.41 26.10 -6.91
CA ILE A 28 -1.28 24.98 -7.23
C ILE A 28 -0.50 23.68 -6.97
N LEU A 29 -1.08 22.77 -6.22
CA LEU A 29 -0.48 21.47 -5.94
C LEU A 29 -0.87 20.51 -7.05
N TYR A 30 0.02 20.38 -8.03
CA TYR A 30 -0.14 19.41 -9.11
C TYR A 30 0.20 17.99 -8.64
N LYS A 31 -0.32 17.01 -9.37
CA LYS A 31 0.04 15.59 -9.27
C LYS A 31 0.31 15.04 -10.65
N GLU A 32 0.93 13.87 -10.71
CA GLU A 32 1.16 13.19 -11.98
C GLU A 32 0.59 11.76 -11.95
N THR A 33 0.15 11.28 -13.11
CA THR A 33 -0.30 9.90 -13.32
C THR A 33 0.11 9.42 -14.70
N ILE A 34 -0.28 8.21 -15.04
CA ILE A 34 -0.07 7.62 -16.36
C ILE A 34 -1.41 7.26 -17.01
N SER A 35 -1.47 7.30 -18.34
CA SER A 35 -2.66 6.94 -19.11
C SER A 35 -2.54 5.59 -19.81
N ALA A 36 -1.35 4.99 -19.82
CA ALA A 36 -1.08 3.73 -20.48
C ALA A 36 -0.25 2.81 -19.58
N ARG A 37 -0.40 1.52 -19.81
CA ARG A 37 0.33 0.46 -19.15
C ARG A 37 1.78 0.43 -19.63
N VAL A 38 2.75 0.45 -18.70
CA VAL A 38 4.18 0.40 -19.00
C VAL A 38 4.90 -0.56 -18.07
N GLU A 39 6.00 -1.15 -18.55
CA GLU A 39 6.94 -1.89 -17.72
C GLU A 39 8.06 -0.95 -17.27
N GLY A 40 8.40 -1.02 -15.99
CA GLY A 40 9.55 -0.34 -15.43
C GLY A 40 10.59 -1.35 -14.98
N VAL A 41 11.81 -1.20 -15.46
CA VAL A 41 12.94 -2.08 -15.16
C VAL A 41 14.00 -1.31 -14.40
N GLY A 42 14.42 -1.87 -13.25
CA GLY A 42 15.51 -1.32 -12.47
C GLY A 42 16.56 -2.40 -12.19
N HIS A 43 17.80 -2.10 -12.53
CA HIS A 43 18.93 -2.96 -12.29
C HIS A 43 19.98 -2.25 -11.44
N TYR A 44 20.53 -2.96 -10.46
CA TYR A 44 21.57 -2.42 -9.59
C TYR A 44 22.62 -3.49 -9.33
N GLU A 45 23.77 -3.36 -10.01
CA GLU A 45 24.88 -4.32 -10.00
C GLU A 45 26.25 -3.59 -9.94
N PRO A 46 26.50 -2.78 -8.91
CA PRO A 46 27.87 -2.39 -8.62
C PRO A 46 28.66 -3.60 -8.13
N LEU A 47 30.01 -3.49 -8.07
CA LEU A 47 30.87 -4.61 -7.69
C LEU A 47 30.41 -5.30 -6.39
N ARG A 48 30.12 -6.59 -6.47
CA ARG A 48 29.61 -7.46 -5.37
C ARG A 48 28.20 -7.15 -4.89
N HIS A 49 27.41 -6.46 -5.67
CA HIS A 49 25.97 -6.25 -5.43
C HIS A 49 25.19 -6.74 -6.63
N TYR A 50 23.92 -7.12 -6.43
CA TYR A 50 23.05 -7.53 -7.52
C TYR A 50 21.58 -7.43 -7.11
N ALA A 51 20.80 -6.69 -7.86
CA ALA A 51 19.33 -6.77 -7.80
C ALA A 51 18.73 -6.34 -9.13
N GLU A 52 17.72 -7.06 -9.62
CA GLU A 52 16.91 -6.66 -10.77
C GLU A 52 15.43 -6.76 -10.39
N VAL A 53 14.66 -5.74 -10.77
CA VAL A 53 13.23 -5.60 -10.45
C VAL A 53 12.47 -5.17 -11.69
N HIS A 54 11.42 -5.90 -12.02
CA HIS A 54 10.48 -5.58 -13.09
C HIS A 54 9.12 -5.25 -12.49
N LEU A 55 8.67 -4.04 -12.70
CA LEU A 55 7.40 -3.51 -12.25
C LEU A 55 6.47 -3.27 -13.43
N LEU A 56 5.21 -3.57 -13.25
CA LEU A 56 4.16 -3.16 -14.16
C LEU A 56 3.43 -1.98 -13.56
N LEU A 57 3.45 -0.84 -14.25
CA LEU A 57 2.74 0.36 -13.90
C LEU A 57 1.49 0.46 -14.78
N GLU A 58 0.33 0.59 -14.16
CA GLU A 58 -0.97 0.66 -14.82
C GLU A 58 -1.76 1.86 -14.30
N PRO A 59 -2.57 2.54 -15.14
CA PRO A 59 -3.47 3.58 -14.67
C PRO A 59 -4.39 3.04 -13.57
N GLY A 60 -4.53 3.79 -12.48
CA GLY A 60 -5.47 3.52 -11.40
C GLY A 60 -6.75 4.32 -11.54
N GLU A 61 -7.75 4.02 -10.70
CA GLU A 61 -8.97 4.81 -10.61
C GLU A 61 -8.66 6.20 -10.03
N PRO A 62 -9.35 7.25 -10.48
CA PRO A 62 -9.20 8.58 -9.92
C PRO A 62 -9.37 8.61 -8.40
N GLY A 63 -8.42 9.16 -7.68
CA GLY A 63 -8.41 9.23 -6.22
C GLY A 63 -7.92 7.95 -5.51
N SER A 64 -7.51 6.91 -6.24
CA SER A 64 -7.00 5.67 -5.64
C SER A 64 -5.59 5.79 -5.06
N GLY A 65 -4.87 6.87 -5.38
CA GLY A 65 -3.48 7.03 -4.97
C GLY A 65 -2.54 6.03 -5.65
N VAL A 66 -1.51 5.58 -4.95
CA VAL A 66 -0.59 4.55 -5.43
C VAL A 66 -0.97 3.22 -4.80
N VAL A 67 -1.42 2.27 -5.64
CA VAL A 67 -1.82 0.92 -5.21
C VAL A 67 -0.69 -0.06 -5.53
N LEU A 68 -0.22 -0.77 -4.51
CA LEU A 68 0.89 -1.72 -4.63
C LEU A 68 0.40 -3.16 -4.63
N ALA A 69 0.99 -4.00 -5.49
CA ALA A 69 0.67 -5.41 -5.59
C ALA A 69 1.89 -6.25 -5.98
N SER A 70 1.86 -7.54 -5.72
CA SER A 70 2.81 -8.52 -6.26
C SER A 70 2.06 -9.62 -6.98
N ASP A 71 2.52 -9.96 -8.18
CA ASP A 71 2.11 -11.11 -8.99
C ASP A 71 3.37 -11.88 -9.44
N CYS A 72 4.46 -11.69 -8.70
CA CYS A 72 5.71 -12.40 -8.91
C CYS A 72 5.62 -13.79 -8.29
N ARG A 73 6.11 -14.79 -9.01
CA ARG A 73 6.12 -16.17 -8.53
C ARG A 73 7.25 -16.36 -7.53
N GLU A 74 7.00 -17.19 -6.52
CA GLU A 74 7.99 -17.48 -5.47
C GLU A 74 9.22 -18.24 -5.99
N ASP A 75 9.07 -19.01 -7.08
CA ASP A 75 10.16 -19.69 -7.78
C ASP A 75 11.03 -18.74 -8.63
N GLU A 76 10.53 -17.55 -8.99
CA GLU A 76 11.32 -16.50 -9.67
C GLU A 76 12.04 -15.61 -8.65
N LEU A 77 11.34 -15.20 -7.58
CA LEU A 77 11.91 -14.39 -6.51
C LEU A 77 11.30 -14.79 -5.16
N ALA A 78 12.14 -15.14 -4.19
CA ALA A 78 11.70 -15.55 -2.87
C ALA A 78 10.83 -14.47 -2.19
N ILE A 79 9.81 -14.91 -1.45
CA ILE A 79 8.75 -14.06 -0.89
C ILE A 79 9.28 -12.93 0.02
N ASN A 80 10.38 -13.16 0.76
CA ASN A 80 11.02 -12.15 1.59
C ASN A 80 11.53 -10.96 0.76
N TRP A 81 12.11 -11.21 -0.42
CA TRP A 81 12.55 -10.16 -1.33
C TRP A 81 11.36 -9.42 -1.96
N GLN A 82 10.30 -10.14 -2.32
CA GLN A 82 9.07 -9.50 -2.81
C GLN A 82 8.48 -8.54 -1.78
N ARG A 83 8.39 -8.95 -0.51
CA ARG A 83 7.91 -8.10 0.59
C ARG A 83 8.80 -6.87 0.79
N LEU A 84 10.11 -7.05 0.70
CA LEU A 84 11.08 -5.95 0.81
C LEU A 84 10.90 -4.93 -0.33
N ILE A 85 10.71 -5.38 -1.56
CA ILE A 85 10.42 -4.52 -2.71
C ILE A 85 9.12 -3.72 -2.48
N LEU A 86 8.05 -4.37 -2.03
CA LEU A 86 6.79 -3.69 -1.71
C LEU A 86 6.97 -2.67 -0.58
N THR A 87 7.80 -2.95 0.42
CA THR A 87 8.16 -2.00 1.47
C THR A 87 8.89 -0.79 0.89
N HIS A 88 9.86 -1.00 -0.01
CA HIS A 88 10.59 0.09 -0.68
C HIS A 88 9.69 0.93 -1.58
N LEU A 89 8.69 0.33 -2.20
CA LEU A 89 7.66 1.06 -2.96
C LEU A 89 6.80 1.95 -2.05
N ALA A 90 6.49 1.47 -0.83
CA ALA A 90 5.62 2.18 0.12
C ALA A 90 6.34 3.27 0.94
N GLU A 91 7.65 3.14 1.18
CA GLU A 91 8.41 4.04 2.07
C GLU A 91 8.67 5.43 1.48
N LYS A 92 8.48 5.61 0.17
CA LYS A 92 8.79 6.84 -0.55
C LYS A 92 7.60 7.35 -1.35
N SER A 93 7.36 8.66 -1.30
CA SER A 93 6.50 9.33 -2.29
C SER A 93 7.22 9.41 -3.62
N HIS A 94 6.76 8.66 -4.62
CA HIS A 94 7.33 8.67 -5.96
C HIS A 94 6.94 9.96 -6.69
N LEU A 95 7.90 10.56 -7.40
CA LEU A 95 7.69 11.78 -8.17
C LEU A 95 7.50 11.44 -9.65
N GLY A 96 6.62 12.17 -10.30
CA GLY A 96 6.45 12.12 -11.75
C GLY A 96 7.61 12.73 -12.52
N THR A 97 7.54 12.69 -13.82
CA THR A 97 8.64 13.09 -14.71
C THR A 97 8.35 14.34 -15.53
N LEU A 98 7.17 14.93 -15.40
CA LEU A 98 6.77 16.14 -16.11
C LEU A 98 7.14 17.42 -15.33
N THR A 99 6.84 17.42 -14.04
CA THR A 99 7.04 18.59 -13.16
C THR A 99 7.70 18.21 -11.83
N GLY A 100 8.00 16.92 -11.63
CA GLY A 100 8.45 16.41 -10.34
C GLY A 100 7.34 16.38 -9.26
N SER A 101 6.08 16.50 -9.67
CA SER A 101 4.94 16.43 -8.74
C SER A 101 4.70 14.99 -8.25
N PRO A 102 4.06 14.81 -7.08
CA PRO A 102 3.80 13.48 -6.54
C PRO A 102 2.94 12.61 -7.48
N LEU A 103 3.33 11.34 -7.61
CA LEU A 103 2.60 10.32 -8.38
C LEU A 103 1.30 9.93 -7.65
N THR A 104 0.21 9.76 -8.39
CA THR A 104 -1.09 9.31 -7.89
C THR A 104 -1.83 8.50 -8.95
N ASP A 105 -2.85 7.76 -8.52
CA ASP A 105 -3.76 7.02 -9.39
C ASP A 105 -3.01 6.06 -10.33
N VAL A 106 -2.08 5.32 -9.74
CA VAL A 106 -1.26 4.32 -10.44
C VAL A 106 -1.24 3.04 -9.62
N ARG A 107 -1.47 1.91 -10.28
CA ARG A 107 -1.19 0.59 -9.72
C ARG A 107 0.22 0.17 -10.12
N ILE A 108 1.04 -0.18 -9.14
CA ILE A 108 2.39 -0.70 -9.33
C ILE A 108 2.40 -2.17 -8.89
N THR A 109 2.62 -3.08 -9.83
CA THR A 109 2.63 -4.51 -9.57
C THR A 109 4.03 -5.07 -9.80
N LEU A 110 4.62 -5.71 -8.79
CA LEU A 110 5.84 -6.49 -8.94
C LEU A 110 5.54 -7.74 -9.79
N ARG A 111 6.19 -7.86 -10.94
CA ARG A 111 5.96 -8.94 -11.92
C ARG A 111 7.09 -9.96 -11.96
N SER A 112 8.32 -9.51 -11.81
CA SER A 112 9.51 -10.34 -11.84
C SER A 112 10.64 -9.67 -11.11
N GLY A 113 11.65 -10.42 -10.70
CA GLY A 113 12.86 -9.92 -10.09
C GLY A 113 13.89 -11.02 -9.91
N ARG A 114 15.14 -10.63 -9.72
CA ARG A 114 16.25 -11.57 -9.52
C ARG A 114 17.15 -11.11 -8.40
N ALA A 115 17.48 -12.05 -7.52
CA ALA A 115 18.51 -11.94 -6.50
C ALA A 115 19.70 -12.84 -6.83
N HIS A 116 20.88 -12.48 -6.36
CA HIS A 116 22.05 -13.36 -6.42
C HIS A 116 22.39 -13.88 -5.02
N PRO A 117 22.54 -15.22 -4.82
CA PRO A 117 22.67 -15.81 -3.47
C PRO A 117 23.80 -15.27 -2.60
N LYS A 118 24.86 -14.70 -3.22
CA LYS A 118 26.05 -14.22 -2.52
C LYS A 118 26.24 -12.70 -2.59
N HIS A 119 25.49 -12.01 -3.45
CA HIS A 119 25.75 -10.61 -3.78
C HIS A 119 24.51 -9.71 -3.62
N THR A 120 23.38 -10.24 -3.20
CA THR A 120 22.18 -9.42 -2.97
C THR A 120 22.04 -9.07 -1.50
N GLU A 121 21.99 -7.78 -1.22
CA GLU A 121 21.66 -7.21 0.08
C GLU A 121 20.34 -6.42 -0.01
N GLY A 122 19.71 -6.15 1.14
CA GLY A 122 18.41 -5.44 1.15
C GLY A 122 18.46 -4.05 0.51
N GLY A 123 19.58 -3.35 0.64
CA GLY A 123 19.79 -2.04 0.02
C GLY A 123 19.84 -2.07 -1.50
N ASP A 124 20.20 -3.19 -2.11
CA ASP A 124 20.26 -3.35 -3.57
C ASP A 124 18.86 -3.33 -4.17
N PHE A 125 17.92 -4.03 -3.53
CA PHE A 125 16.51 -3.99 -3.94
C PHE A 125 15.90 -2.60 -3.78
N ARG A 126 16.31 -1.81 -2.78
CA ARG A 126 15.87 -0.40 -2.68
C ARG A 126 16.31 0.37 -3.92
N GLN A 127 17.57 0.24 -4.30
CA GLN A 127 18.13 0.93 -5.47
C GLN A 127 17.46 0.47 -6.78
N ALA A 128 17.31 -0.83 -6.97
CA ALA A 128 16.65 -1.38 -8.16
C ALA A 128 15.17 -0.97 -8.23
N THR A 129 14.45 -1.03 -7.11
CA THR A 129 13.01 -0.67 -7.05
C THR A 129 12.77 0.79 -7.43
N TYR A 130 13.54 1.73 -6.89
CA TYR A 130 13.38 3.15 -7.22
C TYR A 130 13.68 3.44 -8.67
N ARG A 131 14.72 2.80 -9.22
CA ARG A 131 15.06 2.90 -10.64
C ARG A 131 13.97 2.32 -11.53
N ALA A 132 13.39 1.17 -11.14
CA ALA A 132 12.29 0.55 -11.88
C ALA A 132 11.07 1.46 -11.99
N VAL A 133 10.64 2.07 -10.87
CA VAL A 133 9.54 3.04 -10.90
C VAL A 133 9.88 4.21 -11.82
N ARG A 134 11.06 4.79 -11.64
CA ARG A 134 11.46 5.98 -12.38
C ARG A 134 11.64 5.71 -13.87
N GLN A 135 12.25 4.59 -14.23
CA GLN A 135 12.42 4.13 -15.61
C GLN A 135 11.07 3.91 -16.30
N GLY A 136 10.10 3.24 -15.60
CA GLY A 136 8.76 3.07 -16.14
C GLY A 136 8.02 4.41 -16.36
N LEU A 137 8.17 5.38 -15.45
CA LEU A 137 7.60 6.72 -15.62
C LEU A 137 8.27 7.50 -16.78
N ARG A 138 9.57 7.34 -16.98
CA ARG A 138 10.29 7.92 -18.15
C ARG A 138 9.80 7.31 -19.45
N THR A 139 9.62 5.99 -19.49
CA THR A 139 9.05 5.27 -20.63
C THR A 139 7.62 5.74 -20.93
N ALA A 140 6.79 5.93 -19.90
CA ALA A 140 5.45 6.48 -20.06
C ALA A 140 5.49 7.91 -20.65
N ALA A 141 6.37 8.78 -20.16
CA ALA A 141 6.52 10.14 -20.66
C ALA A 141 6.98 10.17 -22.12
N ALA A 142 7.99 9.37 -22.48
CA ALA A 142 8.52 9.28 -23.85
C ALA A 142 7.47 8.78 -24.86
N SER A 143 6.52 7.94 -24.41
CA SER A 143 5.38 7.47 -25.22
C SER A 143 4.17 8.41 -25.19
N GLY A 144 4.24 9.56 -24.53
CA GLY A 144 3.13 10.50 -24.38
C GLY A 144 2.05 10.02 -23.38
N GLY A 145 2.36 9.03 -22.56
CA GLY A 145 1.44 8.46 -21.59
C GLY A 145 1.49 9.09 -20.20
N ALA A 146 2.43 10.00 -19.91
CA ALA A 146 2.43 10.73 -18.65
C ALA A 146 1.38 11.85 -18.66
N VAL A 147 0.66 12.03 -17.56
CA VAL A 147 -0.45 12.97 -17.44
C VAL A 147 -0.27 13.85 -16.21
N LEU A 148 -0.32 15.17 -16.40
CA LEU A 148 -0.36 16.13 -15.32
C LEU A 148 -1.79 16.29 -14.83
N LEU A 149 -1.99 16.25 -13.52
CA LEU A 149 -3.26 16.46 -12.84
C LEU A 149 -3.23 17.74 -12.04
N GLU A 150 -4.34 18.47 -12.07
CA GLU A 150 -4.55 19.66 -11.27
C GLU A 150 -5.75 19.49 -10.32
N PRO A 151 -5.78 20.20 -9.18
CA PRO A 151 -6.93 20.17 -8.29
C PRO A 151 -8.10 20.92 -8.90
N TRP A 152 -9.30 20.39 -8.71
CA TRP A 152 -10.55 20.97 -9.14
C TRP A 152 -11.43 21.31 -7.94
N TYR A 153 -12.25 22.36 -8.08
CA TYR A 153 -13.36 22.65 -7.19
C TYR A 153 -14.69 22.25 -7.81
N GLU A 154 -15.56 21.70 -6.98
CA GLU A 154 -17.01 21.74 -7.22
C GLU A 154 -17.51 23.09 -6.76
N PHE A 155 -18.12 23.85 -7.67
CA PHE A 155 -18.60 25.18 -7.35
C PHE A 155 -20.12 25.29 -7.43
N THR A 156 -20.66 26.15 -6.57
CA THR A 156 -22.04 26.65 -6.65
C THR A 156 -21.98 28.15 -6.73
N LEU A 157 -22.45 28.67 -7.85
CA LEU A 157 -22.49 30.11 -8.15
C LEU A 157 -23.94 30.60 -8.04
N ARG A 158 -24.20 31.53 -7.12
CA ARG A 158 -25.51 32.20 -6.94
C ARG A 158 -25.38 33.62 -7.37
N LEU A 159 -26.26 34.12 -8.25
CA LEU A 159 -26.19 35.47 -8.80
C LEU A 159 -27.56 35.96 -9.25
N PRO A 160 -27.77 37.29 -9.38
CA PRO A 160 -28.98 37.84 -9.95
C PRO A 160 -29.21 37.37 -11.39
N GLN A 161 -30.46 37.12 -11.79
CA GLN A 161 -30.82 36.66 -13.13
C GLN A 161 -30.21 37.54 -14.24
N GLU A 162 -30.14 38.83 -14.05
CA GLU A 162 -29.56 39.79 -15.00
C GLU A 162 -28.08 39.57 -15.30
N ALA A 163 -27.36 38.87 -14.40
CA ALA A 163 -25.94 38.63 -14.50
C ALA A 163 -25.62 37.21 -15.07
N VAL A 164 -26.64 36.35 -15.27
CA VAL A 164 -26.47 34.95 -15.70
C VAL A 164 -25.78 34.86 -17.07
N GLY A 165 -26.18 35.71 -18.04
CA GLY A 165 -25.59 35.68 -19.37
C GLY A 165 -24.08 35.96 -19.34
N ARG A 166 -23.61 36.86 -18.49
CA ARG A 166 -22.18 37.11 -18.30
C ARG A 166 -21.48 35.92 -17.64
N ALA A 167 -22.06 35.40 -16.58
CA ALA A 167 -21.48 34.22 -15.91
C ALA A 167 -21.33 33.04 -16.87
N LEU A 168 -22.34 32.75 -17.70
CA LEU A 168 -22.26 31.70 -18.71
C LEU A 168 -21.19 31.96 -19.77
N ALA A 169 -20.98 33.20 -20.16
CA ALA A 169 -19.90 33.59 -21.08
C ALA A 169 -18.50 33.41 -20.46
N ASP A 170 -18.38 33.52 -19.14
CA ASP A 170 -17.12 33.32 -18.39
C ASP A 170 -16.75 31.83 -18.24
N MET A 171 -17.74 30.91 -18.23
CA MET A 171 -17.51 29.47 -17.95
C MET A 171 -16.48 28.81 -18.89
N PRO A 172 -16.48 29.03 -20.22
CA PRO A 172 -15.44 28.49 -21.10
C PRO A 172 -14.05 29.01 -20.78
N ARG A 173 -13.92 30.29 -20.40
CA ARG A 173 -12.66 30.91 -20.00
C ARG A 173 -12.11 30.27 -18.72
N LEU A 174 -12.99 29.89 -17.80
CA LEU A 174 -12.65 29.20 -16.56
C LEU A 174 -12.42 27.70 -16.74
N SER A 175 -12.46 27.20 -17.97
CA SER A 175 -12.40 25.76 -18.26
C SER A 175 -13.40 24.94 -17.44
N ALA A 176 -14.58 25.54 -17.16
CA ALA A 176 -15.57 24.98 -16.28
C ALA A 176 -16.50 23.99 -17.00
N GLU A 177 -16.75 22.87 -16.34
CA GLU A 177 -17.84 21.94 -16.66
C GLU A 177 -19.03 22.29 -15.76
N PHE A 178 -20.21 22.58 -16.35
CA PHE A 178 -21.35 23.07 -15.56
C PHE A 178 -22.69 22.53 -16.06
N ALA A 179 -23.66 22.45 -15.14
CA ALA A 179 -25.04 22.13 -15.45
C ALA A 179 -25.81 23.40 -15.86
N PRO A 180 -26.92 23.27 -16.62
CA PRO A 180 -27.77 24.41 -16.95
C PRO A 180 -28.17 25.20 -15.70
N PRO A 181 -28.29 26.54 -15.80
CA PRO A 181 -28.70 27.39 -14.66
C PRO A 181 -30.09 27.02 -14.15
N GLU A 182 -30.22 26.90 -12.85
CA GLU A 182 -31.51 26.73 -12.17
C GLU A 182 -31.97 28.11 -11.65
N THR A 183 -33.28 28.41 -11.72
CA THR A 183 -33.83 29.68 -11.21
C THR A 183 -34.45 29.45 -9.83
N GLU A 184 -33.95 30.15 -8.84
CA GLU A 184 -34.49 30.19 -7.48
C GLU A 184 -35.00 31.61 -7.14
N GLY A 185 -36.27 31.90 -7.49
CA GLY A 185 -36.85 33.24 -7.33
C GLY A 185 -36.17 34.29 -8.21
N GLU A 186 -35.60 35.37 -7.61
CA GLU A 186 -34.83 36.41 -8.31
C GLU A 186 -33.37 36.07 -8.57
N THR A 187 -32.92 34.93 -8.04
CA THR A 187 -31.53 34.44 -8.18
C THR A 187 -31.45 33.25 -9.12
N ALA A 188 -30.34 33.13 -9.81
CA ALA A 188 -29.98 31.94 -10.57
C ALA A 188 -28.83 31.20 -9.87
N VAL A 189 -28.85 29.89 -9.97
CA VAL A 189 -27.83 29.00 -9.41
C VAL A 189 -27.19 28.22 -10.55
N ILE A 190 -25.88 28.30 -10.68
CA ILE A 190 -25.06 27.49 -11.59
C ILE A 190 -24.21 26.58 -10.75
N ARG A 191 -24.29 25.25 -11.00
CA ARG A 191 -23.45 24.25 -10.36
C ARG A 191 -22.53 23.65 -11.39
N GLY A 192 -21.29 23.40 -10.99
CA GLY A 192 -20.29 22.83 -11.87
C GLY A 192 -18.99 22.53 -11.17
N ARG A 193 -18.00 22.22 -11.97
CA ARG A 193 -16.62 22.02 -11.50
C ARG A 193 -15.65 22.76 -12.41
N ALA A 194 -14.56 23.25 -11.85
CA ALA A 194 -13.52 23.97 -12.58
C ALA A 194 -12.16 23.88 -11.88
N PRO A 195 -11.06 24.12 -12.63
CA PRO A 195 -9.73 24.19 -12.07
C PRO A 195 -9.63 25.22 -10.93
N VAL A 196 -8.89 24.85 -9.88
CA VAL A 196 -8.65 25.76 -8.74
C VAL A 196 -7.93 27.04 -9.21
N SER A 197 -6.98 26.91 -10.14
CA SER A 197 -6.23 28.03 -10.74
C SER A 197 -7.14 29.13 -11.27
N GLU A 198 -8.21 28.77 -11.96
CA GLU A 198 -9.12 29.68 -12.63
C GLU A 198 -10.14 30.31 -11.66
N LEU A 199 -10.65 29.52 -10.71
CA LEU A 199 -11.66 30.00 -9.76
C LEU A 199 -11.09 30.94 -8.69
N ARG A 200 -9.79 30.91 -8.41
CA ARG A 200 -9.15 31.77 -7.38
C ARG A 200 -9.41 33.27 -7.62
N VAL A 201 -9.32 33.71 -8.86
CA VAL A 201 -9.49 35.12 -9.23
C VAL A 201 -10.96 35.46 -9.49
N TYR A 202 -11.76 34.49 -9.92
CA TYR A 202 -13.12 34.67 -10.37
C TYR A 202 -14.06 35.20 -9.27
N ALA A 203 -13.86 34.85 -8.01
CA ALA A 203 -14.65 35.37 -6.90
C ALA A 203 -14.63 36.92 -6.83
N ARG A 204 -13.48 37.53 -7.14
CA ARG A 204 -13.29 38.98 -7.17
C ARG A 204 -13.98 39.61 -8.37
N GLU A 205 -13.88 39.00 -9.54
CA GLU A 205 -14.57 39.39 -10.77
C GLU A 205 -16.09 39.35 -10.56
N LEU A 206 -16.60 38.23 -10.00
CA LEU A 206 -18.00 38.02 -9.68
C LEU A 206 -18.55 39.17 -8.78
N ALA A 207 -17.85 39.48 -7.69
CA ALA A 207 -18.24 40.55 -6.79
C ALA A 207 -18.30 41.90 -7.50
N ALA A 208 -17.37 42.18 -8.41
CA ALA A 208 -17.31 43.41 -9.15
C ALA A 208 -18.52 43.61 -10.07
N TYR A 209 -18.85 42.65 -10.96
CA TYR A 209 -19.94 42.85 -11.92
C TYR A 209 -21.33 42.60 -11.32
N THR A 210 -21.43 41.80 -10.24
CA THR A 210 -22.72 41.65 -9.53
C THR A 210 -22.97 42.72 -8.44
N LYS A 211 -22.03 43.64 -8.28
CA LYS A 211 -22.06 44.67 -7.19
C LYS A 211 -22.20 44.04 -5.80
N GLY A 212 -21.46 42.92 -5.58
CA GLY A 212 -21.45 42.17 -4.31
C GLY A 212 -22.66 41.27 -4.08
N ARG A 213 -23.62 41.16 -5.04
CA ARG A 213 -24.81 40.30 -4.90
C ARG A 213 -24.54 38.86 -5.35
N GLY A 214 -23.43 38.61 -6.04
CA GLY A 214 -22.99 37.25 -6.45
C GLY A 214 -22.27 36.53 -5.32
N GLN A 215 -22.53 35.26 -5.18
CA GLN A 215 -21.89 34.39 -4.20
C GLN A 215 -21.31 33.15 -4.90
N LEU A 216 -20.01 32.90 -4.68
CA LEU A 216 -19.31 31.72 -5.12
C LEU A 216 -18.97 30.85 -3.92
N SER A 217 -19.44 29.61 -3.90
CA SER A 217 -19.09 28.59 -2.92
C SER A 217 -18.31 27.47 -3.61
N CYS A 218 -17.17 27.08 -3.06
CA CYS A 218 -16.29 26.07 -3.62
C CYS A 218 -16.02 24.95 -2.60
N LEU A 219 -16.12 23.71 -3.04
CA LEU A 219 -15.74 22.51 -2.30
C LEU A 219 -14.63 21.78 -3.06
N PRO A 220 -13.72 21.07 -2.39
CA PRO A 220 -12.73 20.23 -3.09
C PRO A 220 -13.42 19.19 -3.96
N GLY A 221 -13.12 19.18 -5.25
CA GLY A 221 -13.68 18.26 -6.27
C GLY A 221 -12.69 17.22 -6.78
N GLY A 222 -11.58 17.00 -6.05
CA GLY A 222 -10.55 16.04 -6.43
C GLY A 222 -9.55 16.57 -7.45
N TYR A 223 -8.96 15.67 -8.21
CA TYR A 223 -7.99 15.97 -9.26
C TYR A 223 -8.53 15.56 -10.63
N ALA A 224 -8.20 16.32 -11.65
CA ALA A 224 -8.49 15.99 -13.05
C ALA A 224 -7.32 16.40 -13.94
N LYS A 225 -7.35 16.01 -15.21
CA LYS A 225 -6.31 16.34 -16.18
C LYS A 225 -6.13 17.87 -16.25
N CYS A 226 -4.90 18.32 -16.18
CA CYS A 226 -4.57 19.75 -16.24
C CYS A 226 -4.93 20.33 -17.61
N HIS A 227 -5.74 21.39 -17.60
CA HIS A 227 -6.29 22.02 -18.81
C HIS A 227 -5.21 22.74 -19.63
N ASN A 228 -4.16 23.23 -18.98
CA ASN A 228 -3.06 23.99 -19.59
C ASN A 228 -1.68 23.33 -19.31
N ALA A 229 -1.64 21.98 -19.33
CA ALA A 229 -0.49 21.18 -18.91
C ALA A 229 0.84 21.63 -19.55
N GLU A 230 0.86 21.93 -20.85
CA GLU A 230 2.08 22.35 -21.55
C GLU A 230 2.70 23.62 -20.94
N ALA A 231 1.86 24.62 -20.64
CA ALA A 231 2.33 25.86 -20.02
C ALA A 231 2.86 25.63 -18.61
N VAL A 232 2.19 24.78 -17.82
CA VAL A 232 2.60 24.43 -16.47
C VAL A 232 3.93 23.66 -16.47
N ILE A 233 4.09 22.68 -17.35
CA ILE A 233 5.32 21.89 -17.51
C ILE A 233 6.48 22.80 -17.92
N ALA A 234 6.26 23.68 -18.90
CA ALA A 234 7.27 24.66 -19.33
C ALA A 234 7.66 25.61 -18.20
N ALA A 235 6.70 26.09 -17.40
CA ALA A 235 6.96 26.98 -16.27
C ALA A 235 7.69 26.26 -15.11
N ALA A 236 7.40 24.98 -14.89
CA ALA A 236 8.08 24.17 -13.87
C ALA A 236 9.56 23.95 -14.20
N GLY A 237 9.90 23.84 -15.50
CA GLY A 237 11.27 23.66 -15.96
C GLY A 237 11.98 22.45 -15.34
N TYR A 238 11.22 21.41 -14.95
CA TYR A 238 11.76 20.23 -14.28
C TYR A 238 12.49 19.33 -15.28
N ASP A 239 13.76 19.06 -15.00
CA ASP A 239 14.57 18.11 -15.77
C ASP A 239 14.71 16.80 -15.02
N ALA A 240 14.05 15.76 -15.55
CA ALA A 240 14.02 14.45 -14.93
C ALA A 240 15.36 13.70 -15.05
N ASP A 241 16.22 14.05 -16.00
CA ASP A 241 17.54 13.45 -16.17
C ASP A 241 18.59 14.14 -15.25
N ALA A 242 18.40 15.41 -14.97
CA ALA A 242 19.23 16.13 -13.99
C ALA A 242 18.92 15.78 -12.53
N ASP A 243 17.76 15.14 -12.25
CA ASP A 243 17.37 14.71 -10.90
C ASP A 243 18.09 13.42 -10.48
N THR A 244 19.33 13.55 -10.07
CA THR A 244 20.18 12.42 -9.63
C THR A 244 19.68 11.72 -8.36
N ALA A 245 18.86 12.39 -7.54
CA ALA A 245 18.24 11.81 -6.35
C ALA A 245 17.13 10.80 -6.71
N ASN A 246 16.53 10.95 -7.90
CA ASN A 246 15.49 10.09 -8.44
C ASN A 246 15.87 9.57 -9.83
N THR A 247 17.09 9.07 -9.99
CA THR A 247 17.59 8.59 -11.29
C THR A 247 16.77 7.41 -11.81
N ALA A 248 16.55 7.39 -13.11
CA ALA A 248 15.96 6.28 -13.86
C ALA A 248 17.03 5.33 -14.43
N ASP A 249 18.28 5.76 -14.44
CA ASP A 249 19.40 4.99 -14.97
C ASP A 249 19.73 3.80 -14.09
N SER A 250 20.13 2.71 -14.71
CA SER A 250 20.50 1.48 -14.01
C SER A 250 22.02 1.29 -13.97
N VAL A 251 22.49 0.47 -13.03
CA VAL A 251 23.92 0.15 -12.89
C VAL A 251 24.12 -1.32 -13.20
N PHE A 252 24.92 -1.61 -14.20
CA PHE A 252 25.30 -2.95 -14.62
C PHE A 252 26.79 -3.19 -14.35
N CYS A 253 27.22 -4.46 -14.36
CA CYS A 253 28.60 -4.84 -14.16
C CYS A 253 29.14 -5.62 -15.36
N ALA A 254 30.27 -5.17 -15.91
CA ALA A 254 31.02 -5.92 -16.91
C ALA A 254 32.50 -5.95 -16.54
N HIS A 255 33.13 -7.11 -16.69
CA HIS A 255 34.56 -7.31 -16.39
C HIS A 255 35.00 -6.86 -14.99
N GLY A 256 34.07 -6.91 -13.99
CA GLY A 256 34.34 -6.51 -12.61
C GLY A 256 34.28 -4.99 -12.36
N ALA A 257 33.78 -4.20 -13.30
CA ALA A 257 33.54 -2.77 -13.16
C ALA A 257 32.05 -2.43 -13.36
N GLY A 258 31.48 -1.65 -12.44
CA GLY A 258 30.13 -1.13 -12.59
C GLY A 258 30.11 0.02 -13.63
N PHE A 259 29.08 0.06 -14.47
CA PHE A 259 28.84 1.14 -15.41
C PHE A 259 27.35 1.52 -15.41
N VAL A 260 27.07 2.79 -15.69
CA VAL A 260 25.71 3.32 -15.73
C VAL A 260 25.16 3.14 -17.14
N VAL A 261 23.94 2.64 -17.22
CA VAL A 261 23.15 2.52 -18.47
C VAL A 261 21.98 3.49 -18.37
N HIS A 262 21.82 4.31 -19.38
CA HIS A 262 20.73 5.28 -19.45
C HIS A 262 19.37 4.57 -19.51
N TRP A 263 18.33 5.20 -18.99
CA TRP A 263 17.01 4.57 -18.75
C TRP A 263 16.36 3.97 -20.01
N ASP A 264 16.56 4.54 -21.18
CA ASP A 264 16.01 4.05 -22.46
C ASP A 264 16.76 2.84 -23.02
N GLU A 265 18.04 2.67 -22.65
CA GLU A 265 18.88 1.53 -23.04
C GLU A 265 18.75 0.35 -22.05
N VAL A 266 18.17 0.55 -20.86
CA VAL A 266 18.01 -0.51 -19.83
C VAL A 266 17.33 -1.77 -20.37
N PRO A 267 16.28 -1.70 -21.23
CA PRO A 267 15.67 -2.91 -21.78
C PRO A 267 16.60 -3.78 -22.64
N GLU A 268 17.66 -3.22 -23.21
CA GLU A 268 18.66 -3.95 -24.01
C GLU A 268 19.69 -4.68 -23.12
N HIS A 269 19.86 -4.23 -21.88
CA HIS A 269 20.87 -4.74 -20.94
C HIS A 269 20.29 -5.62 -19.83
N MET A 270 18.97 -5.59 -19.60
CA MET A 270 18.30 -6.36 -18.52
C MET A 270 18.57 -7.86 -18.64
N HIS A 271 18.70 -8.52 -17.50
CA HIS A 271 18.99 -9.97 -17.43
C HIS A 271 17.75 -10.85 -17.45
N LEU A 272 16.59 -10.31 -17.07
CA LEU A 272 15.30 -10.99 -17.15
C LEU A 272 14.55 -10.58 -18.42
N PRO A 273 13.74 -11.45 -19.00
CA PRO A 273 12.94 -11.11 -20.16
C PRO A 273 11.85 -10.11 -19.81
N SER A 274 11.55 -9.18 -20.72
CA SER A 274 10.45 -8.24 -20.57
C SER A 274 9.12 -8.96 -20.31
N VAL A 275 8.41 -8.49 -19.29
CA VAL A 275 7.10 -9.01 -18.90
C VAL A 275 6.06 -8.74 -19.98
N LEU A 276 6.06 -7.53 -20.54
CA LEU A 276 5.12 -7.15 -21.61
C LEU A 276 5.35 -7.91 -22.91
N GLU A 277 6.62 -8.16 -23.27
CA GLU A 277 6.93 -8.99 -24.45
C GLU A 277 6.53 -10.44 -24.24
N ARG A 278 6.78 -11.00 -23.05
CA ARG A 278 6.37 -12.36 -22.67
C ARG A 278 4.84 -12.50 -22.78
N GLU A 279 4.08 -11.53 -22.29
CA GLU A 279 2.61 -11.52 -22.38
C GLU A 279 2.13 -11.41 -23.83
N ARG A 280 2.73 -10.51 -24.63
CA ARG A 280 2.42 -10.37 -26.06
C ARG A 280 2.70 -11.66 -26.83
N ARG A 281 3.80 -12.36 -26.51
CA ARG A 281 4.14 -13.63 -27.13
C ARG A 281 3.11 -14.71 -26.79
N ILE A 282 2.72 -14.80 -25.51
CA ILE A 282 1.70 -15.75 -25.05
C ILE A 282 0.34 -15.46 -25.72
N SER A 283 -0.02 -14.18 -25.88
CA SER A 283 -1.29 -13.79 -26.53
C SER A 283 -1.31 -14.06 -28.03
N ARG A 284 -0.15 -14.07 -28.69
CA ARG A 284 -0.01 -14.34 -30.13
C ARG A 284 0.14 -15.83 -30.47
N GLU A 285 0.34 -16.70 -29.45
CA GLU A 285 0.41 -18.13 -29.70
C GLU A 285 -0.93 -18.70 -30.17
N PRO A 286 -0.95 -19.47 -31.25
CA PRO A 286 -2.15 -20.15 -31.72
C PRO A 286 -2.73 -21.03 -30.59
N GLU A 287 -4.04 -21.13 -30.54
CA GLU A 287 -4.77 -21.90 -29.52
C GLU A 287 -4.37 -23.39 -29.55
N GLU A 288 -4.02 -23.91 -30.72
CA GLU A 288 -3.50 -25.25 -30.94
C GLU A 288 -2.18 -25.51 -30.17
N ALA A 289 -1.23 -24.57 -30.20
CA ALA A 289 0.02 -24.68 -29.47
C ALA A 289 -0.16 -24.58 -27.94
N ARG A 290 -1.19 -23.86 -27.49
CA ARG A 290 -1.60 -23.81 -26.07
C ARG A 290 -2.18 -25.14 -25.61
N VAL A 291 -3.02 -25.75 -26.46
CA VAL A 291 -3.63 -27.07 -26.19
C VAL A 291 -2.57 -28.17 -26.18
N GLU A 292 -1.62 -28.17 -27.14
CA GLU A 292 -0.50 -29.11 -27.17
C GLU A 292 0.39 -29.01 -25.93
N ARG A 293 0.71 -27.78 -25.48
CA ARG A 293 1.53 -27.56 -24.28
C ARG A 293 0.79 -28.02 -23.02
N ALA A 294 -0.52 -27.77 -22.93
CA ALA A 294 -1.35 -28.25 -21.84
C ALA A 294 -1.51 -29.79 -21.86
N ALA A 295 -1.48 -30.42 -23.04
CA ALA A 295 -1.47 -31.86 -23.20
C ALA A 295 -0.11 -32.46 -22.81
N ALA A 296 1.00 -31.83 -23.24
CA ALA A 296 2.36 -32.25 -22.87
C ALA A 296 2.57 -32.17 -21.35
N TYR A 297 2.10 -31.11 -20.70
CA TYR A 297 2.15 -30.93 -19.23
C TYR A 297 1.32 -32.03 -18.52
N ARG A 298 0.13 -32.35 -19.03
CA ARG A 298 -0.70 -33.44 -18.48
C ARG A 298 -0.04 -34.79 -18.63
N ASN A 299 0.64 -35.06 -19.76
CA ASN A 299 1.37 -36.29 -20.00
C ASN A 299 2.60 -36.40 -19.07
N MET A 300 3.33 -35.30 -18.85
CA MET A 300 4.42 -35.20 -17.88
C MET A 300 3.95 -35.54 -16.45
N LEU A 301 2.82 -34.96 -16.02
CA LEU A 301 2.20 -35.26 -14.72
C LEU A 301 1.71 -36.73 -14.62
N ALA A 302 1.26 -37.32 -15.71
CA ALA A 302 0.88 -38.76 -15.76
C ALA A 302 2.11 -39.62 -15.58
N THR A 303 3.20 -39.31 -16.28
CA THR A 303 4.50 -40.02 -16.17
C THR A 303 5.09 -39.91 -14.76
N ASP A 304 5.00 -38.72 -14.12
CA ASP A 304 5.40 -38.50 -12.71
C ASP A 304 4.58 -39.39 -11.75
N LYS A 305 3.26 -39.53 -11.99
CA LYS A 305 2.42 -40.42 -11.19
C LYS A 305 2.79 -41.88 -11.37
N GLU A 306 3.13 -42.31 -12.59
CA GLU A 306 3.61 -43.68 -12.86
C GLU A 306 4.97 -43.93 -12.22
N LEU A 307 5.91 -42.97 -12.30
CA LEU A 307 7.19 -43.01 -11.60
C LEU A 307 7.04 -43.12 -10.10
N MET A 308 6.11 -42.33 -9.52
CA MET A 308 5.79 -42.40 -8.09
C MET A 308 5.18 -43.75 -7.71
N ALA A 309 4.30 -44.32 -8.54
CA ALA A 309 3.71 -45.62 -8.27
C ALA A 309 4.77 -46.75 -8.35
N ILE A 310 5.74 -46.66 -9.27
CA ILE A 310 6.88 -47.56 -9.36
C ILE A 310 7.79 -47.41 -8.13
N PHE A 311 8.06 -46.15 -7.70
CA PHE A 311 8.88 -45.88 -6.53
C PHE A 311 8.24 -46.41 -5.24
N GLU A 312 6.94 -46.21 -5.06
CA GLU A 312 6.18 -46.74 -3.90
C GLU A 312 6.14 -48.28 -3.90
N ARG A 313 6.06 -48.90 -5.07
CA ARG A 313 6.11 -50.39 -5.21
C ARG A 313 7.49 -50.96 -4.88
N THR A 314 8.56 -50.19 -5.12
CA THR A 314 9.94 -50.64 -4.95
C THR A 314 10.50 -50.36 -3.55
N TYR A 315 10.13 -49.19 -2.97
CA TYR A 315 10.70 -48.69 -1.71
C TYR A 315 9.69 -48.52 -0.57
N GLY A 316 8.40 -48.86 -0.82
CA GLY A 316 7.32 -48.68 0.14
C GLY A 316 6.70 -47.27 0.13
N PRO A 317 5.55 -47.10 0.82
CA PRO A 317 4.78 -45.84 0.73
C PRO A 317 5.58 -44.66 1.28
N VAL A 318 5.79 -43.65 0.42
CA VAL A 318 6.41 -42.40 0.78
C VAL A 318 5.42 -41.60 1.64
N ARG A 319 5.66 -41.50 2.95
CA ARG A 319 4.91 -40.58 3.81
C ARG A 319 5.28 -39.13 3.46
N ARG A 320 4.58 -38.57 2.48
CA ARG A 320 4.56 -37.13 2.23
C ARG A 320 3.38 -36.58 2.99
N ASP A 321 3.61 -35.60 3.83
CA ASP A 321 2.51 -34.71 4.27
C ASP A 321 1.92 -34.07 3.00
N PRO A 322 0.59 -34.13 2.80
CA PRO A 322 -0.01 -33.62 1.58
C PRO A 322 0.12 -32.11 1.52
N VAL A 323 1.00 -31.61 0.67
CA VAL A 323 0.91 -30.24 0.18
C VAL A 323 -0.39 -30.18 -0.61
N GLN A 324 -1.41 -29.55 -0.06
CA GLN A 324 -2.71 -29.39 -0.72
C GLN A 324 -2.51 -28.59 -2.01
N ALA A 325 -2.65 -29.27 -3.14
CA ALA A 325 -2.75 -28.61 -4.44
C ALA A 325 -3.97 -27.69 -4.43
N MET A 326 -3.75 -26.38 -4.60
CA MET A 326 -4.80 -25.38 -4.79
C MET A 326 -5.66 -25.75 -6.00
N ARG A 327 -6.92 -26.10 -5.76
CA ARG A 327 -7.93 -26.17 -6.82
C ARG A 327 -8.37 -24.74 -7.19
N PRO A 328 -8.46 -24.40 -8.48
CA PRO A 328 -9.01 -23.11 -8.87
C PRO A 328 -10.47 -22.98 -8.40
N ALA A 329 -10.78 -21.91 -7.71
CA ALA A 329 -12.10 -21.62 -7.18
C ALA A 329 -13.11 -21.41 -8.33
N ARG A 330 -14.15 -22.23 -8.37
CA ARG A 330 -15.37 -21.97 -9.15
C ARG A 330 -16.10 -20.79 -8.52
N ARG A 331 -16.53 -19.84 -9.34
CA ARG A 331 -17.42 -18.74 -8.94
C ARG A 331 -18.64 -19.30 -8.20
N PRO A 332 -19.03 -18.76 -7.04
CA PRO A 332 -20.23 -19.20 -6.35
C PRO A 332 -21.48 -18.56 -6.96
N GLU A 333 -22.43 -19.40 -7.36
CA GLU A 333 -23.83 -19.03 -7.44
C GLU A 333 -24.37 -18.86 -6.01
N SER A 334 -25.26 -17.89 -5.85
CA SER A 334 -25.82 -17.46 -4.56
C SER A 334 -26.43 -18.59 -3.74
N PRO A 335 -26.24 -18.67 -2.42
CA PRO A 335 -26.74 -19.77 -1.64
C PRO A 335 -28.06 -19.47 -0.95
N ASN A 336 -28.96 -20.42 -1.07
CA ASN A 336 -30.03 -20.63 -0.11
C ASN A 336 -29.45 -21.12 1.23
N LEU A 337 -29.77 -20.41 2.29
CA LEU A 337 -29.40 -20.71 3.66
C LEU A 337 -29.91 -22.08 4.09
N ARG A 338 -29.02 -23.07 4.21
CA ARG A 338 -29.23 -24.21 5.10
C ARG A 338 -28.02 -24.32 6.02
N ARG A 339 -28.26 -24.17 7.33
CA ARG A 339 -27.31 -24.35 8.42
C ARG A 339 -26.63 -25.73 8.30
N ALA A 340 -25.29 -25.71 8.15
CA ALA A 340 -24.48 -26.89 8.36
C ALA A 340 -24.27 -27.15 9.87
N PRO A 341 -24.16 -28.41 10.34
CA PRO A 341 -23.97 -28.72 11.73
C PRO A 341 -22.62 -28.20 12.24
N ALA A 342 -22.63 -27.61 13.43
CA ALA A 342 -21.47 -27.09 14.12
C ALA A 342 -20.39 -28.17 14.28
N LYS A 343 -19.17 -27.91 13.80
CA LYS A 343 -17.97 -28.69 14.18
C LYS A 343 -17.78 -28.52 15.70
N ARG A 344 -17.59 -29.61 16.40
CA ARG A 344 -17.27 -29.63 17.84
C ARG A 344 -16.07 -28.73 18.09
N SER A 345 -16.21 -27.81 19.03
CA SER A 345 -15.11 -27.00 19.56
C SER A 345 -14.07 -27.93 20.20
N PRO A 346 -12.76 -27.70 19.99
CA PRO A 346 -11.74 -28.41 20.76
C PRO A 346 -11.93 -28.14 22.25
N ASP A 347 -11.92 -29.18 23.08
CA ASP A 347 -12.01 -29.07 24.53
C ASP A 347 -10.70 -28.50 25.10
N GLY A 348 -10.75 -27.29 25.64
CA GLY A 348 -9.59 -26.66 26.30
C GLY A 348 -9.64 -25.13 26.30
N PRO A 349 -8.78 -24.46 27.07
CA PRO A 349 -8.71 -23.00 27.10
C PRO A 349 -8.31 -22.45 25.73
N GLU A 350 -8.89 -21.31 25.38
CA GLU A 350 -8.53 -20.59 24.17
C GLU A 350 -7.07 -20.06 24.27
N HIS A 351 -6.30 -20.20 23.20
CA HIS A 351 -4.94 -19.69 23.09
C HIS A 351 -4.92 -18.41 22.23
N LEU A 352 -4.28 -17.37 22.75
CA LEU A 352 -4.13 -16.07 22.10
C LEU A 352 -2.67 -15.81 21.78
N LEU A 353 -2.27 -15.85 20.51
CA LEU A 353 -0.95 -15.44 20.06
C LEU A 353 -0.98 -13.97 19.70
N VAL A 354 0.00 -13.20 20.16
CA VAL A 354 0.06 -11.75 19.94
C VAL A 354 1.44 -11.38 19.42
N ASP A 355 1.50 -10.74 18.26
CA ASP A 355 2.70 -10.06 17.80
C ASP A 355 2.89 -8.78 18.61
N GLY A 356 3.92 -8.78 19.48
CA GLY A 356 4.12 -7.71 20.44
C GLY A 356 4.48 -6.37 19.80
N TYR A 357 5.37 -6.36 18.82
CA TYR A 357 5.73 -5.09 18.17
C TYR A 357 4.65 -4.57 17.27
N ASN A 358 3.92 -5.44 16.58
CA ASN A 358 2.80 -5.05 15.77
C ASN A 358 1.71 -4.34 16.60
N VAL A 359 1.41 -4.85 17.81
CA VAL A 359 0.46 -4.23 18.73
C VAL A 359 1.01 -2.93 19.32
N ILE A 360 2.28 -2.91 19.77
CA ILE A 360 2.89 -1.70 20.36
C ILE A 360 2.86 -0.52 19.38
N PHE A 361 3.14 -0.77 18.10
CA PHE A 361 3.15 0.30 17.09
C PHE A 361 1.78 0.61 16.50
N ALA A 362 0.79 -0.28 16.64
CA ALA A 362 -0.57 -0.06 16.21
C ALA A 362 -1.40 0.77 17.21
N TRP A 363 -1.14 0.62 18.52
CA TRP A 363 -1.89 1.32 19.56
C TRP A 363 -1.25 2.67 19.91
N ASP A 364 -1.97 3.76 19.76
CA ASP A 364 -1.43 5.11 19.97
C ASP A 364 -0.81 5.29 21.37
N SER A 365 -1.47 4.77 22.42
CA SER A 365 -1.01 4.84 23.80
C SER A 365 0.32 4.11 24.07
N LEU A 366 0.54 2.97 23.41
CA LEU A 366 1.78 2.20 23.54
C LEU A 366 2.88 2.78 22.64
N ARG A 367 2.53 3.28 21.46
CA ARG A 367 3.46 3.93 20.52
C ARG A 367 4.08 5.19 21.12
N GLU A 368 3.30 6.01 21.83
CA GLU A 368 3.83 7.17 22.55
C GLU A 368 4.88 6.77 23.59
N ILE A 369 4.63 5.71 24.37
CA ILE A 369 5.60 5.19 25.36
C ILE A 369 6.83 4.62 24.62
N ALA A 370 6.65 3.89 23.53
CA ALA A 370 7.73 3.27 22.75
C ALA A 370 8.69 4.29 22.13
N ASN A 371 8.22 5.49 21.77
CA ASN A 371 9.06 6.57 21.27
C ASN A 371 10.06 7.07 22.31
N GLY A 372 9.75 6.96 23.60
CA GLY A 372 10.65 7.32 24.68
C GLY A 372 11.43 6.12 25.25
N ASN A 373 10.77 5.00 25.44
CA ASN A 373 11.36 3.80 26.03
C ASN A 373 10.59 2.54 25.57
N LEU A 374 11.22 1.76 24.70
CA LEU A 374 10.61 0.55 24.13
C LEU A 374 10.38 -0.56 25.18
N ASP A 375 11.26 -0.66 26.19
CA ASP A 375 11.12 -1.66 27.25
C ASP A 375 9.94 -1.33 28.18
N ALA A 376 9.69 -0.04 28.43
CA ALA A 376 8.51 0.42 29.15
C ALA A 376 7.21 0.11 28.38
N ALA A 377 7.22 0.23 27.05
CA ALA A 377 6.08 -0.13 26.20
C ALA A 377 5.83 -1.66 26.22
N ARG A 378 6.89 -2.48 26.17
CA ARG A 378 6.79 -3.94 26.32
C ARG A 378 6.16 -4.32 27.66
N GLN A 379 6.68 -3.75 28.74
CA GLN A 379 6.17 -3.99 30.10
C GLN A 379 4.69 -3.61 30.20
N ARG A 380 4.31 -2.45 29.65
CA ARG A 380 2.92 -1.99 29.66
C ARG A 380 2.00 -2.94 28.88
N LEU A 381 2.43 -3.44 27.72
CA LEU A 381 1.67 -4.42 26.95
C LEU A 381 1.52 -5.74 27.71
N MET A 382 2.59 -6.22 28.36
CA MET A 382 2.51 -7.43 29.20
C MET A 382 1.50 -7.30 30.33
N ASP A 383 1.45 -6.17 31.03
CA ASP A 383 0.48 -5.90 32.10
C ASP A 383 -0.96 -5.89 31.58
N ILE A 384 -1.20 -5.25 30.43
CA ILE A 384 -2.53 -5.21 29.78
C ILE A 384 -2.98 -6.62 29.40
N LEU A 385 -2.10 -7.42 28.79
CA LEU A 385 -2.43 -8.79 28.39
C LEU A 385 -2.65 -9.71 29.58
N CYS A 386 -1.92 -9.54 30.68
CA CYS A 386 -2.14 -10.29 31.91
C CYS A 386 -3.55 -10.03 32.48
N ASN A 387 -3.98 -8.76 32.54
CA ASN A 387 -5.30 -8.39 33.02
C ASN A 387 -6.41 -8.94 32.12
N TYR A 388 -6.25 -8.77 30.80
CA TYR A 388 -7.19 -9.26 29.81
C TYR A 388 -7.34 -10.80 29.86
N ALA A 389 -6.21 -11.52 29.89
CA ALA A 389 -6.19 -12.98 29.92
C ALA A 389 -6.78 -13.54 31.23
N GLY A 390 -6.52 -12.88 32.37
CA GLY A 390 -7.11 -13.26 33.66
C GLY A 390 -8.63 -13.16 33.67
N TYR A 391 -9.17 -12.09 33.08
CA TYR A 391 -10.61 -11.89 32.97
C TYR A 391 -11.28 -12.87 31.99
N ARG A 392 -10.68 -13.08 30.80
CA ARG A 392 -11.19 -13.96 29.75
C ARG A 392 -10.90 -15.45 29.97
N GLN A 393 -10.05 -15.79 30.93
CA GLN A 393 -9.57 -17.16 31.22
C GLN A 393 -8.97 -17.87 30.00
N ILE A 394 -8.11 -17.15 29.29
CA ILE A 394 -7.39 -17.62 28.09
C ILE A 394 -5.90 -17.76 28.37
N VAL A 395 -5.18 -18.47 27.48
CA VAL A 395 -3.72 -18.64 27.55
C VAL A 395 -3.07 -17.67 26.54
N PRO A 396 -2.50 -16.54 27.00
CA PRO A 396 -1.84 -15.59 26.09
C PRO A 396 -0.38 -15.97 25.86
N ILE A 397 0.07 -15.84 24.60
CA ILE A 397 1.45 -16.04 24.17
C ILE A 397 1.85 -14.78 23.41
N LEU A 398 2.73 -13.98 24.01
CA LEU A 398 3.25 -12.75 23.43
C LEU A 398 4.59 -13.01 22.78
N VAL A 399 4.75 -12.63 21.51
CA VAL A 399 5.96 -12.89 20.74
C VAL A 399 6.66 -11.58 20.41
N PHE A 400 7.95 -11.50 20.65
CA PHE A 400 8.82 -10.39 20.28
C PHE A 400 9.97 -10.87 19.41
N ASP A 401 10.33 -10.09 18.40
CA ASP A 401 11.54 -10.32 17.62
C ASP A 401 12.80 -10.10 18.45
N ALA A 402 13.76 -11.00 18.33
CA ALA A 402 15.03 -10.98 19.11
C ALA A 402 16.01 -9.88 18.69
N TYR A 403 15.62 -8.88 17.94
CA TYR A 403 16.49 -7.84 17.35
C TYR A 403 17.39 -7.10 18.35
N LYS A 404 17.26 -7.35 19.66
CA LYS A 404 18.07 -6.68 20.71
C LYS A 404 18.54 -7.58 21.88
N VAL A 405 18.41 -8.91 21.78
CA VAL A 405 18.91 -9.79 22.83
C VAL A 405 20.20 -10.46 22.35
N LYS A 406 21.35 -10.08 22.94
CA LYS A 406 22.63 -10.73 22.72
C LYS A 406 22.64 -12.11 23.35
N GLY A 407 22.50 -13.18 22.56
CA GLY A 407 22.67 -14.56 23.01
C GLY A 407 21.72 -15.53 22.30
N GLY A 408 22.17 -16.15 21.30
CA GLY A 408 21.70 -17.11 20.30
C GLY A 408 20.67 -18.20 20.62
N GLU A 409 19.96 -18.26 21.71
CA GLU A 409 18.93 -19.25 22.01
C GLU A 409 17.55 -18.60 22.21
N ARG A 410 16.49 -19.37 21.81
CA ARG A 410 15.12 -18.94 22.04
C ARG A 410 14.86 -18.87 23.53
N GLU A 411 14.44 -17.72 24.03
CA GLU A 411 14.07 -17.53 25.42
C GLU A 411 12.55 -17.49 25.57
N VAL A 412 12.02 -18.33 26.43
CA VAL A 412 10.59 -18.34 26.79
C VAL A 412 10.51 -17.99 28.26
N GLU A 413 9.99 -16.81 28.54
CA GLU A 413 9.78 -16.32 29.90
C GLU A 413 8.29 -16.44 30.28
N LYS A 414 8.04 -16.81 31.52
CA LYS A 414 6.67 -16.80 32.06
C LYS A 414 6.49 -15.55 32.92
N TYR A 415 5.70 -14.60 32.40
CA TYR A 415 5.31 -13.40 33.11
C TYR A 415 3.89 -13.54 33.65
N HIS A 416 3.72 -13.80 34.96
CA HIS A 416 2.43 -14.11 35.62
C HIS A 416 1.62 -15.22 34.89
N ASN A 417 0.52 -14.86 34.23
CA ASN A 417 -0.32 -15.76 33.43
C ASN A 417 -0.07 -15.66 31.93
N LEU A 418 1.02 -14.95 31.50
CA LEU A 418 1.41 -14.71 30.13
C LEU A 418 2.71 -15.47 29.81
N TYR A 419 2.80 -16.08 28.62
CA TYR A 419 4.04 -16.60 28.06
C TYR A 419 4.64 -15.55 27.12
N VAL A 420 5.87 -15.12 27.39
CA VAL A 420 6.61 -14.19 26.53
C VAL A 420 7.68 -14.97 25.79
N VAL A 421 7.70 -14.86 24.50
CA VAL A 421 8.66 -15.56 23.63
C VAL A 421 9.50 -14.53 22.90
N TYR A 422 10.81 -14.61 23.08
CA TYR A 422 11.78 -13.89 22.25
C TYR A 422 12.30 -14.84 21.17
N THR A 423 12.17 -14.47 19.90
CA THR A 423 12.58 -15.31 18.77
C THR A 423 14.11 -15.40 18.66
N LYS A 424 14.63 -16.32 17.85
CA LYS A 424 16.05 -16.39 17.55
C LYS A 424 16.47 -15.29 16.56
N GLU A 425 17.76 -15.00 16.49
CA GLU A 425 18.37 -13.97 15.62
C GLU A 425 18.01 -14.11 14.11
N ALA A 426 17.59 -15.30 13.67
CA ALA A 426 17.17 -15.61 12.29
C ALA A 426 15.68 -15.96 12.16
N GLU A 427 14.87 -15.85 13.22
CA GLU A 427 13.45 -16.20 13.25
C GLU A 427 12.64 -14.95 13.59
N THR A 428 11.73 -14.52 12.70
CA THR A 428 10.83 -13.40 12.98
C THR A 428 9.65 -13.82 13.88
N ALA A 429 9.00 -12.85 14.54
CA ALA A 429 7.79 -13.11 15.32
C ALA A 429 6.73 -13.81 14.48
N ASP A 430 6.56 -13.38 13.22
CA ASP A 430 5.62 -13.95 12.26
C ASP A 430 5.89 -15.43 12.00
N MET A 431 7.15 -15.80 11.71
CA MET A 431 7.53 -17.21 11.48
C MET A 431 7.26 -18.08 12.72
N TYR A 432 7.50 -17.52 13.92
CA TYR A 432 7.19 -18.25 15.14
C TYR A 432 5.69 -18.41 15.35
N ILE A 433 4.90 -17.35 15.15
CA ILE A 433 3.44 -17.33 15.28
C ILE A 433 2.82 -18.33 14.31
N GLU A 434 3.27 -18.36 13.05
CA GLU A 434 2.79 -19.32 12.04
C GLU A 434 3.02 -20.76 12.51
N LYS A 435 4.24 -21.08 12.92
CA LYS A 435 4.61 -22.42 13.39
C LYS A 435 3.84 -22.83 14.65
N ALA A 436 3.76 -21.94 15.63
CA ALA A 436 3.03 -22.17 16.86
C ALA A 436 1.53 -22.33 16.62
N THR A 437 0.96 -21.51 15.73
CA THR A 437 -0.45 -21.61 15.31
C THR A 437 -0.76 -22.96 14.68
N HIS A 438 0.11 -23.45 13.79
CA HIS A 438 -0.07 -24.75 13.16
C HIS A 438 -0.10 -25.92 14.17
N GLU A 439 0.68 -25.84 15.23
CA GLU A 439 0.74 -26.88 16.27
C GLU A 439 -0.42 -26.76 17.27
N ILE A 440 -0.75 -25.55 17.70
CA ILE A 440 -1.73 -25.27 18.76
C ILE A 440 -3.16 -25.38 18.23
N ALA A 441 -3.46 -24.88 17.04
CA ALA A 441 -4.79 -24.88 16.46
C ALA A 441 -5.33 -26.30 16.15
N LYS A 442 -4.46 -27.30 16.10
CA LYS A 442 -4.87 -28.72 15.99
C LYS A 442 -5.56 -29.23 17.24
N LYS A 443 -5.29 -28.64 18.40
CA LYS A 443 -5.73 -29.14 19.71
C LYS A 443 -6.64 -28.15 20.45
N TYR A 444 -6.46 -26.86 20.23
CA TYR A 444 -7.13 -25.79 20.98
C TYR A 444 -7.70 -24.73 20.05
N THR A 445 -8.75 -24.04 20.51
CA THR A 445 -9.23 -22.83 19.85
C THR A 445 -8.13 -21.78 19.92
N THR A 446 -7.68 -21.26 18.76
CA THR A 446 -6.52 -20.37 18.66
C THR A 446 -6.93 -19.08 17.97
N ARG A 447 -6.58 -17.95 18.59
CA ARG A 447 -6.69 -16.61 18.00
C ARG A 447 -5.30 -16.01 17.82
N VAL A 448 -5.13 -15.23 16.75
CA VAL A 448 -3.86 -14.55 16.45
C VAL A 448 -4.14 -13.07 16.23
N VAL A 449 -3.42 -12.23 16.98
CA VAL A 449 -3.48 -10.77 16.88
C VAL A 449 -2.28 -10.28 16.08
N THR A 450 -2.56 -9.82 14.86
CA THR A 450 -1.59 -9.18 13.96
C THR A 450 -2.30 -8.23 13.00
N SER A 451 -1.64 -7.14 12.60
CA SER A 451 -2.13 -6.21 11.58
C SER A 451 -1.58 -6.56 10.19
N ASP A 452 -0.66 -7.53 10.07
CA ASP A 452 -0.13 -7.92 8.78
C ASP A 452 -1.20 -8.65 7.96
N THR A 453 -1.52 -8.07 6.80
CA THR A 453 -2.50 -8.61 5.85
C THR A 453 -2.03 -9.89 5.16
N THR A 454 -0.73 -10.12 5.11
CA THR A 454 -0.12 -11.28 4.44
C THR A 454 -0.22 -12.56 5.27
N GLU A 455 -0.19 -12.45 6.60
CA GLU A 455 -0.41 -13.57 7.53
C GLU A 455 -1.87 -14.09 7.52
N GLN A 456 -2.81 -13.29 7.00
CA GLN A 456 -4.24 -13.64 6.99
C GLN A 456 -4.54 -14.99 6.35
N LEU A 457 -3.90 -15.30 5.22
CA LEU A 457 -4.15 -16.53 4.45
C LEU A 457 -3.59 -17.77 5.16
N ILE A 458 -2.45 -17.64 5.83
CA ILE A 458 -1.76 -18.75 6.50
C ILE A 458 -2.47 -19.10 7.81
N ILE A 459 -2.87 -18.09 8.58
CA ILE A 459 -3.60 -18.27 9.85
C ILE A 459 -4.97 -18.92 9.61
N LEU A 460 -5.71 -18.46 8.61
CA LEU A 460 -7.01 -19.04 8.22
C LEU A 460 -6.86 -20.47 7.68
N GLY A 461 -5.79 -20.76 6.94
CA GLY A 461 -5.47 -22.11 6.44
C GLY A 461 -5.20 -23.12 7.57
N ASN A 462 -4.69 -22.68 8.71
CA ASN A 462 -4.38 -23.48 9.89
C ASN A 462 -5.57 -23.63 10.88
N GLY A 463 -6.71 -23.03 10.58
CA GLY A 463 -7.92 -23.15 11.42
C GLY A 463 -7.94 -22.21 12.63
N ALA A 464 -7.04 -21.25 12.73
CA ALA A 464 -7.04 -20.21 13.76
C ALA A 464 -7.86 -18.98 13.34
N MET A 465 -8.34 -18.22 14.31
CA MET A 465 -9.12 -17.01 14.10
C MET A 465 -8.21 -15.79 14.20
N ARG A 466 -8.21 -14.92 13.19
CA ARG A 466 -7.44 -13.68 13.21
C ARG A 466 -8.22 -12.53 13.81
N VAL A 467 -7.50 -11.67 14.55
CA VAL A 467 -7.99 -10.38 15.04
C VAL A 467 -6.99 -9.30 14.65
N SER A 468 -7.45 -8.19 14.09
CA SER A 468 -6.56 -7.05 13.82
C SER A 468 -6.15 -6.38 15.14
N SER A 469 -4.96 -5.75 15.18
CA SER A 469 -4.49 -5.06 16.38
C SER A 469 -5.43 -3.95 16.84
N GLN A 470 -6.14 -3.28 15.92
CA GLN A 470 -7.15 -2.26 16.24
C GLN A 470 -8.42 -2.87 16.87
N ASN A 471 -8.98 -3.93 16.26
CA ASN A 471 -10.14 -4.60 16.83
C ASN A 471 -9.81 -5.22 18.20
N PHE A 472 -8.57 -5.68 18.38
CA PHE A 472 -8.10 -6.19 19.65
C PHE A 472 -7.98 -5.08 20.71
N GLU A 473 -7.55 -3.86 20.32
CA GLU A 473 -7.55 -2.70 21.24
C GLU A 473 -8.95 -2.38 21.75
N GLU A 474 -9.96 -2.37 20.86
CA GLU A 474 -11.35 -2.15 21.23
C GLU A 474 -11.85 -3.23 22.20
N GLU A 475 -11.50 -4.49 21.93
CA GLU A 475 -11.87 -5.62 22.80
C GLU A 475 -11.23 -5.51 24.19
N VAL A 476 -9.95 -5.13 24.26
CA VAL A 476 -9.23 -4.92 25.53
C VAL A 476 -9.82 -3.76 26.31
N ARG A 477 -10.11 -2.63 25.65
CA ARG A 477 -10.77 -1.47 26.29
C ARG A 477 -12.14 -1.82 26.86
N ALA A 478 -12.93 -2.59 26.12
CA ALA A 478 -14.24 -3.05 26.61
C ALA A 478 -14.10 -3.92 27.86
N VAL A 479 -13.13 -4.83 27.90
CA VAL A 479 -12.85 -5.67 29.08
C VAL A 479 -12.34 -4.83 30.26
N GLU A 480 -11.47 -3.84 30.03
CA GLU A 480 -11.04 -2.93 31.09
C GLU A 480 -12.21 -2.12 31.69
N GLU A 481 -13.16 -1.69 30.90
CA GLU A 481 -14.37 -1.02 31.36
C GLU A 481 -15.27 -1.96 32.18
N GLU A 482 -15.43 -3.21 31.76
CA GLU A 482 -16.16 -4.22 32.50
C GLU A 482 -15.53 -4.50 33.87
N ILE A 483 -14.19 -4.65 33.92
CA ILE A 483 -13.42 -4.83 35.16
C ILE A 483 -13.64 -3.62 36.09
N ARG A 484 -13.57 -2.40 35.59
CA ARG A 484 -13.81 -1.17 36.39
C ARG A 484 -15.24 -1.11 36.95
N ARG A 485 -16.25 -1.50 36.15
CA ARG A 485 -17.64 -1.56 36.60
C ARG A 485 -17.81 -2.61 37.71
N TYR A 486 -17.19 -3.78 37.54
CA TYR A 486 -17.23 -4.85 38.53
C TYR A 486 -16.59 -4.43 39.85
N LEU A 487 -15.40 -3.82 39.83
CA LEU A 487 -14.72 -3.32 41.03
C LEU A 487 -15.46 -2.13 41.69
N GLY A 488 -16.07 -1.26 40.89
CA GLY A 488 -16.87 -0.13 41.39
C GLY A 488 -18.20 -0.54 42.00
N SER A 489 -18.73 -1.73 41.70
CA SER A 489 -19.94 -2.29 42.26
C SER A 489 -19.73 -3.05 43.59
N GLN A 490 -18.48 -3.46 43.90
CA GLN A 490 -18.14 -4.12 45.18
C GLN A 490 -17.68 -3.15 46.27
N GLY A 491 -17.55 -1.85 45.96
CA GLY A 491 -17.16 -0.80 46.90
C GLY A 491 -18.29 0.04 47.46
N LYS A 492 -19.53 -0.44 47.38
CA LYS A 492 -20.70 0.17 48.02
C LYS A 492 -21.32 -0.75 49.06
#